data_2d8f3e2c33da1632c37161c9275115ce
#
_entry.id   2d8f3e2c33da1632c37161c9275115ce
#
_cell.length_a   1.000
_cell.length_b   1.000
_cell.length_c   1.000
_cell.angle_alpha   90.00
_cell.angle_beta   90.00
_cell.angle_gamma   90.00
#
_symmetry.space_group_name_H-M   'P 1'
#
loop_
_entity.id
_entity.type
_entity.pdbx_description
1 polymer ?
#
loop_
_entity_poly.entity_id
_entity_poly.type
_entity_poly.pdbx_seq_one_letter_code
_entity_poly.pdbx_strand_id
1 'polypeptide(L)' 'MGPRAKTYGDKIVNHANIGKLWSAYLDKEITAHDAAVMMALLKVARTKFGQPTEDTYVDAAAYMAIAGECKDY' A
#
# COMPACT_ATOMS: atom_id res chain seq x y z
N MET A 1 -17.10 -12.22 7.19
CA MET A 1 -16.76 -12.03 7.84
C MET A 1 -15.65 -12.00 8.67
N GLY A 2 -15.60 -11.67 9.68
CA GLY A 2 -14.67 -11.82 10.68
C GLY A 2 -13.30 -11.27 10.40
N PRO A 3 -12.26 -12.08 10.65
CA PRO A 3 -10.88 -11.57 10.61
C PRO A 3 -10.47 -10.99 9.26
N ARG A 4 -10.92 -11.59 8.19
CA ARG A 4 -10.50 -11.14 6.87
C ARG A 4 -11.04 -9.74 6.55
N ALA A 5 -12.33 -9.53 6.80
CA ALA A 5 -12.94 -8.24 6.55
C ALA A 5 -12.32 -7.17 7.44
N LYS A 6 -12.05 -7.52 8.69
CA LYS A 6 -11.40 -6.60 9.62
C LYS A 6 -9.99 -6.25 9.15
N THR A 7 -9.27 -7.24 8.65
CA THR A 7 -7.90 -7.03 8.17
C THR A 7 -7.88 -6.03 7.01
N TYR A 8 -8.80 -6.18 6.07
CA TYR A 8 -8.86 -5.24 4.96
C TYR A 8 -9.23 -3.83 5.43
N GLY A 9 -10.21 -3.73 6.36
CA GLY A 9 -10.57 -2.44 6.91
C GLY A 9 -9.38 -1.79 7.61
N ASP A 10 -8.63 -2.56 8.38
CA ASP A 10 -7.45 -2.06 9.08
C ASP A 10 -6.39 -1.60 8.08
N LYS A 11 -6.23 -2.30 6.97
CA LYS A 11 -5.26 -1.91 5.96
C LYS A 11 -5.65 -0.63 5.26
N ILE A 12 -6.94 -0.42 5.00
CA ILE A 12 -7.41 0.85 4.42
C ILE A 12 -7.10 1.99 5.39
N VAL A 13 -7.44 1.82 6.66
CA VAL A 13 -7.18 2.84 7.68
C VAL A 13 -5.69 3.13 7.79
N ASN A 14 -4.87 2.07 7.77
CA ASN A 14 -3.43 2.22 7.87
C ASN A 14 -2.87 3.00 6.68
N HIS A 15 -3.33 2.70 5.47
CA HIS A 15 -2.83 3.40 4.29
C HIS A 15 -3.36 4.83 4.21
N ALA A 16 -4.57 5.08 4.74
CA ALA A 16 -5.06 6.45 4.86
C ALA A 16 -4.14 7.26 5.79
N ASN A 17 -3.69 6.65 6.88
CA ASN A 17 -2.78 7.31 7.81
C ASN A 17 -1.42 7.56 7.16
N ILE A 18 -0.90 6.57 6.43
CA ILE A 18 0.35 6.74 5.69
C ILE A 18 0.20 7.90 4.70
N GLY A 19 -0.91 7.94 3.99
CA GLY A 19 -1.17 9.01 3.04
C GLY A 19 -1.16 10.38 3.69
N LYS A 20 -1.75 10.49 4.89
CA LYS A 20 -1.75 11.76 5.62
C LYS A 20 -0.35 12.20 5.98
N LEU A 21 0.47 11.27 6.45
CA LEU A 21 1.85 11.60 6.84
C LEU A 21 2.68 11.98 5.62
N TRP A 22 2.53 11.25 4.54
CA TRP A 22 3.25 11.57 3.31
C TRP A 22 2.78 12.88 2.69
N SER A 23 1.46 13.15 2.77
CA SER A 23 0.92 14.42 2.30
C SER A 23 1.54 15.59 3.03
N ALA A 24 1.68 15.45 4.34
CA ALA A 24 2.30 16.50 5.16
C ALA A 24 3.76 16.71 4.78
N TYR A 25 4.50 15.61 4.59
CA TYR A 25 5.92 15.69 4.27
C TYR A 25 6.16 16.31 2.90
N LEU A 26 5.35 15.91 1.91
CA LEU A 26 5.53 16.36 0.53
C LEU A 26 4.77 17.64 0.21
N ASP A 27 3.92 18.09 1.14
CA ASP A 27 3.06 19.24 0.93
C ASP A 27 2.20 19.06 -0.32
N LYS A 28 1.63 17.87 -0.48
CA LYS A 28 0.84 17.49 -1.63
C LYS A 28 -0.12 16.38 -1.20
N GLU A 29 -1.31 16.36 -1.73
CA GLU A 29 -2.29 15.35 -1.35
C GLU A 29 -1.87 13.96 -1.82
N ILE A 30 -1.75 13.03 -0.87
CA ILE A 30 -1.48 11.62 -1.11
C ILE A 30 -2.63 10.85 -0.49
N THR A 31 -3.41 10.15 -1.31
CA THR A 31 -4.57 9.40 -0.82
C THR A 31 -4.13 8.03 -0.30
N ALA A 32 -5.06 7.31 0.33
CA ALA A 32 -4.80 5.93 0.75
C ALA A 32 -4.47 5.07 -0.47
N HIS A 33 -5.19 5.27 -1.57
CA HIS A 33 -4.92 4.56 -2.83
C HIS A 33 -3.48 4.85 -3.29
N ASP A 34 -3.10 6.12 -3.32
CA ASP A 34 -1.75 6.51 -3.75
C ASP A 34 -0.69 5.85 -2.87
N ALA A 35 -0.92 5.86 -1.56
CA ALA A 35 0.03 5.26 -0.63
C ALA A 35 0.22 3.77 -0.91
N ALA A 36 -0.88 3.05 -1.14
CA ALA A 36 -0.80 1.62 -1.43
C ALA A 36 -0.08 1.35 -2.74
N VAL A 37 -0.37 2.14 -3.79
CA VAL A 37 0.33 1.99 -5.07
C VAL A 37 1.82 2.27 -4.90
N MET A 38 2.17 3.30 -4.14
CA MET A 38 3.57 3.63 -3.91
C MET A 38 4.30 2.51 -3.17
N MET A 39 3.62 1.85 -2.22
CA MET A 39 4.22 0.70 -1.55
C MET A 39 4.43 -0.46 -2.51
N ALA A 40 3.49 -0.67 -3.43
CA ALA A 40 3.67 -1.69 -4.46
C ALA A 40 4.87 -1.36 -5.34
N LEU A 41 5.02 -0.10 -5.72
CA LEU A 41 6.15 0.32 -6.55
C LEU A 41 7.48 0.14 -5.83
N LEU A 42 7.51 0.36 -4.52
CA LEU A 42 8.69 0.08 -3.73
C LEU A 42 9.10 -1.39 -3.87
N LYS A 43 8.14 -2.29 -3.80
CA LYS A 43 8.41 -3.73 -3.94
C LYS A 43 8.83 -4.07 -5.36
N VAL A 44 8.21 -3.43 -6.36
CA VAL A 44 8.60 -3.64 -7.75
C VAL A 44 10.07 -3.24 -7.94
N ALA A 45 10.48 -2.12 -7.36
CA ALA A 45 11.86 -1.66 -7.47
C ALA A 45 12.84 -2.71 -6.92
N ARG A 46 12.44 -3.42 -5.86
CA ARG A 46 13.30 -4.43 -5.24
C ARG A 46 13.47 -5.67 -6.10
N THR A 47 12.65 -5.85 -7.13
CA THR A 47 12.81 -7.01 -8.02
C THR A 47 14.02 -6.87 -8.91
N LYS A 48 14.52 -5.66 -9.11
CA LYS A 48 15.68 -5.43 -9.96
C LYS A 48 16.95 -5.22 -9.14
N PHE A 49 16.86 -4.45 -8.07
CA PHE A 49 17.99 -4.15 -7.22
C PHE A 49 17.71 -4.64 -5.82
N GLY A 50 18.68 -5.21 -5.16
CA GLY A 50 18.54 -5.76 -3.82
C GLY A 50 18.49 -7.26 -3.88
N GLN A 51 17.80 -7.85 -2.90
CA GLN A 51 17.73 -9.30 -2.75
C GLN A 51 16.25 -9.72 -2.79
N PRO A 52 15.64 -9.76 -3.98
CA PRO A 52 14.23 -10.11 -4.05
C PRO A 52 13.99 -11.54 -3.60
N THR A 53 12.92 -11.76 -2.86
CA THR A 53 12.50 -13.07 -2.42
C THR A 53 11.09 -13.31 -2.93
N GLU A 54 10.56 -14.52 -2.70
CA GLU A 54 9.18 -14.79 -3.06
C GLU A 54 8.25 -13.78 -2.38
N ASP A 55 8.58 -13.39 -1.13
CA ASP A 55 7.76 -12.42 -0.40
C ASP A 55 7.71 -11.06 -1.08
N THR A 56 8.77 -10.67 -1.80
CA THR A 56 8.77 -9.41 -2.53
C THR A 56 7.62 -9.36 -3.53
N TYR A 57 7.46 -10.45 -4.28
CA TYR A 57 6.39 -10.52 -5.29
C TYR A 57 5.01 -10.63 -4.65
N VAL A 58 4.90 -11.41 -3.59
CA VAL A 58 3.64 -11.56 -2.85
C VAL A 58 3.23 -10.21 -2.26
N ASP A 59 4.18 -9.48 -1.67
CA ASP A 59 3.91 -8.19 -1.07
C ASP A 59 3.47 -7.16 -2.12
N ALA A 60 4.14 -7.15 -3.29
CA ALA A 60 3.77 -6.24 -4.36
C ALA A 60 2.32 -6.48 -4.79
N ALA A 61 1.95 -7.75 -4.96
CA ALA A 61 0.59 -8.11 -5.33
C ALA A 61 -0.40 -7.71 -4.24
N ALA A 62 -0.03 -7.92 -2.98
CA ALA A 62 -0.90 -7.59 -1.85
C ALA A 62 -1.15 -6.08 -1.78
N TYR A 63 -0.11 -5.26 -1.98
CA TYR A 63 -0.29 -3.81 -1.96
C TYR A 63 -1.18 -3.35 -3.10
N MET A 64 -1.08 -3.97 -4.28
CA MET A 64 -1.96 -3.62 -5.39
C MET A 64 -3.41 -4.02 -5.10
N ALA A 65 -3.62 -5.15 -4.41
CA ALA A 65 -4.97 -5.52 -3.99
C ALA A 65 -5.53 -4.50 -3.01
N ILE A 66 -4.70 -4.04 -2.07
CA ILE A 66 -5.11 -3.01 -1.12
C ILE A 66 -5.44 -1.71 -1.86
N ALA A 67 -4.62 -1.34 -2.84
CA ALA A 67 -4.88 -0.16 -3.65
C ALA A 67 -6.25 -0.23 -4.32
N GLY A 68 -6.60 -1.41 -4.83
CA GLY A 68 -7.92 -1.62 -5.42
C GLY A 68 -9.06 -1.39 -4.43
N GLU A 69 -8.85 -1.83 -3.18
CA GLU A 69 -9.84 -1.60 -2.12
C GLU A 69 -9.91 -0.12 -1.74
N CYS A 70 -8.84 0.62 -1.94
CA CYS A 70 -8.75 2.03 -1.56
C CYS A 70 -9.08 2.98 -2.70
N LYS A 71 -9.56 2.49 -3.82
CA LYS A 71 -9.68 3.32 -5.03
C LYS A 71 -10.57 4.56 -4.84
N ASP A 72 -11.45 4.52 -3.85
CA ASP A 72 -12.34 5.64 -3.58
C ASP A 72 -11.92 6.41 -2.32
N TYR A 73 -10.72 6.19 -1.84
CA TYR A 73 -10.25 6.81 -0.59
C TYR A 73 -9.05 7.72 -0.79
#